data_77f93d8a02046f00063a199a832f51ca
#
_entry.id   77f93d8a02046f00063a199a832f51ca
#
_cell.length_a   1.000
_cell.length_b   1.000
_cell.length_c   1.000
_cell.angle_alpha   90.00
_cell.angle_beta   90.00
_cell.angle_gamma   90.00
#
_symmetry.space_group_name_H-M   'P 1'
#
loop_
_entity.id
_entity.type
_entity.pdbx_description
1 polymer ?
#
loop_
_entity_poly.entity_id
_entity_poly.type
_entity_poly.pdbx_seq_one_letter_code
_entity_poly.pdbx_strand_id
1 'polypeptide(L)'
;MNALKSIVLGFIAGVIAAVTAQELISWLFVQHWTGWNETPWSTEPVPSLVVPDIVLPWIASTAITGGLWGALFGFILGWKPQGMMTIRGAILGLFGPGLVGAMMTVPYLAHRPSPLLEGNVSDLVPMLCISVGFGAVMAWVYGLLSHCRLP
;
A
#
# COMPACT_ATOMS: atom_id res chain seq x y z
N MET A 1 12.10 -9.86 18.10
CA MET A 1 12.09 -10.49 16.75
C MET A 1 13.26 -9.93 15.97
N ASN A 2 13.96 -10.73 15.15
CA ASN A 2 15.09 -10.22 14.36
C ASN A 2 14.57 -9.24 13.30
N ALA A 3 15.25 -8.10 13.09
CA ALA A 3 14.85 -7.06 12.15
C ALA A 3 14.62 -7.62 10.72
N LEU A 4 15.50 -8.49 10.27
CA LEU A 4 15.37 -9.15 8.96
C LEU A 4 14.06 -9.94 8.84
N LYS A 5 13.71 -10.73 9.87
CA LYS A 5 12.45 -11.46 9.89
C LYS A 5 11.24 -10.53 9.82
N SER A 6 11.29 -9.39 10.54
CA SER A 6 10.22 -8.38 10.50
C SER A 6 10.05 -7.76 9.11
N ILE A 7 11.16 -7.45 8.44
CA ILE A 7 11.15 -6.91 7.08
C ILE A 7 10.56 -7.90 6.09
N VAL A 8 10.98 -9.17 6.14
CA VAL A 8 10.47 -10.22 5.23
C VAL A 8 8.98 -10.48 5.45
N LEU A 9 8.56 -10.62 6.72
CA LEU A 9 7.14 -10.80 7.03
C LEU A 9 6.31 -9.57 6.64
N GLY A 10 6.86 -8.39 6.83
CA GLY A 10 6.26 -7.14 6.40
C GLY A 10 6.09 -7.07 4.88
N PHE A 11 7.11 -7.47 4.13
CA PHE A 11 7.03 -7.53 2.66
C PHE A 11 5.91 -8.47 2.21
N ILE A 12 5.85 -9.69 2.75
CA ILE A 12 4.80 -10.66 2.41
C ILE A 12 3.41 -10.11 2.76
N ALA A 13 3.24 -9.55 3.96
CA ALA A 13 1.99 -8.94 4.39
C ALA A 13 1.59 -7.76 3.49
N GLY A 14 2.56 -6.95 3.06
CA GLY A 14 2.34 -5.83 2.14
C GLY A 14 1.90 -6.28 0.76
N VAL A 15 2.49 -7.32 0.20
CA VAL A 15 2.04 -7.93 -1.07
C VAL A 15 0.59 -8.41 -0.95
N ILE A 16 0.27 -9.16 0.11
CA ILE A 16 -1.09 -9.66 0.34
C ILE A 16 -2.08 -8.50 0.45
N ALA A 17 -1.77 -7.48 1.27
CA ALA A 17 -2.65 -6.33 1.46
C ALA A 17 -2.84 -5.52 0.15
N ALA A 18 -1.80 -5.39 -0.66
CA ALA A 18 -1.87 -4.67 -1.94
C ALA A 18 -2.80 -5.38 -2.92
N VAL A 19 -2.60 -6.68 -3.17
CA VAL A 19 -3.41 -7.42 -4.16
C VAL A 19 -4.84 -7.71 -3.67
N THR A 20 -5.11 -7.59 -2.39
CA THR A 20 -6.45 -7.82 -1.81
C THR A 20 -7.12 -6.52 -1.40
N ALA A 21 -6.74 -5.93 -0.28
CA ALA A 21 -7.44 -4.79 0.30
C ALA A 21 -7.34 -3.53 -0.56
N GLN A 22 -6.16 -3.21 -1.08
CA GLN A 22 -5.96 -2.02 -1.91
C GLN A 22 -6.80 -2.11 -3.18
N GLU A 23 -6.72 -3.22 -3.90
CA GLU A 23 -7.46 -3.41 -5.15
C GLU A 23 -8.97 -3.52 -4.91
N LEU A 24 -9.40 -4.18 -3.81
CA LEU A 24 -10.81 -4.26 -3.46
C LEU A 24 -11.41 -2.89 -3.13
N ILE A 25 -10.70 -2.07 -2.35
CA ILE A 25 -11.15 -0.71 -2.01
C ILE A 25 -11.17 0.17 -3.27
N SER A 26 -10.14 0.06 -4.13
CA SER A 26 -10.12 0.74 -5.43
C SER A 26 -11.34 0.35 -6.28
N TRP A 27 -11.68 -0.94 -6.35
CA TRP A 27 -12.86 -1.42 -7.06
C TRP A 27 -14.17 -0.82 -6.50
N LEU A 28 -14.31 -0.72 -5.19
CA LEU A 28 -15.48 -0.08 -4.58
C LEU A 28 -15.59 1.39 -4.97
N PHE A 29 -14.47 2.11 -5.04
CA PHE A 29 -14.48 3.50 -5.50
C PHE A 29 -14.83 3.62 -6.99
N VAL A 30 -14.33 2.74 -7.84
CA VAL A 30 -14.71 2.71 -9.26
C VAL A 30 -16.23 2.55 -9.44
N GLN A 31 -16.89 1.77 -8.58
CA GLN A 31 -18.33 1.53 -8.66
C GLN A 31 -19.18 2.69 -8.12
N HIS A 32 -18.67 3.45 -7.14
CA HIS A 32 -19.49 4.37 -6.35
C HIS A 32 -18.99 5.81 -6.32
N TRP A 33 -17.80 6.10 -6.86
CA TRP A 33 -17.18 7.41 -6.79
C TRP A 33 -16.90 7.97 -8.19
N THR A 34 -17.55 9.10 -8.50
CA THR A 34 -17.34 9.78 -9.78
C THR A 34 -15.95 10.41 -9.84
N GLY A 35 -15.21 10.07 -10.90
CA GLY A 35 -13.86 10.58 -11.13
C GLY A 35 -12.73 9.59 -10.84
N TRP A 36 -13.00 8.48 -10.14
CA TRP A 36 -12.02 7.41 -9.95
C TRP A 36 -12.14 6.36 -11.07
N ASN A 37 -11.14 6.30 -11.95
CA ASN A 37 -11.17 5.50 -13.18
C ASN A 37 -10.04 4.46 -13.24
N GLU A 38 -9.62 3.95 -12.09
CA GLU A 38 -8.63 2.89 -12.04
C GLU A 38 -9.22 1.55 -12.52
N THR A 39 -8.36 0.66 -13.01
CA THR A 39 -8.74 -0.71 -13.40
C THR A 39 -8.13 -1.71 -12.41
N PRO A 40 -8.82 -2.02 -11.30
CA PRO A 40 -8.32 -2.95 -10.29
C PRO A 40 -7.99 -4.32 -10.90
N TRP A 41 -6.97 -4.96 -10.35
CA TRP A 41 -6.43 -6.27 -10.82
C TRP A 41 -6.06 -6.30 -12.31
N SER A 42 -5.80 -5.16 -12.91
CA SER A 42 -5.40 -5.10 -14.32
C SER A 42 -4.08 -5.83 -14.57
N THR A 43 -4.03 -6.54 -15.70
CA THR A 43 -2.80 -7.14 -16.22
C THR A 43 -2.18 -6.28 -17.31
N GLU A 44 -2.72 -5.10 -17.57
CA GLU A 44 -2.17 -4.18 -18.55
C GLU A 44 -0.76 -3.76 -18.15
N PRO A 45 0.15 -3.69 -19.13
CA PRO A 45 1.51 -3.29 -18.87
C PRO A 45 1.58 -1.78 -18.55
N VAL A 46 2.21 -1.47 -17.41
CA VAL A 46 2.44 -0.10 -16.96
C VAL A 46 3.91 0.10 -16.62
N PRO A 47 4.46 1.31 -16.73
CA PRO A 47 5.79 1.60 -16.22
C PRO A 47 5.86 1.29 -14.72
N SER A 48 6.86 0.52 -14.32
CA SER A 48 7.04 0.17 -12.92
C SER A 48 7.36 1.43 -12.10
N LEU A 49 6.68 1.59 -10.96
CA LEU A 49 6.94 2.69 -10.02
C LEU A 49 8.32 2.55 -9.33
N VAL A 50 8.91 1.36 -9.34
CA VAL A 50 10.18 1.09 -8.65
C VAL A 50 11.37 1.15 -9.61
N VAL A 51 11.18 0.67 -10.84
CA VAL A 51 12.22 0.67 -11.87
C VAL A 51 11.59 1.22 -13.15
N PRO A 52 11.80 2.53 -13.48
CA PRO A 52 11.10 3.22 -14.56
C PRO A 52 11.27 2.59 -15.95
N ASP A 53 12.37 1.91 -16.19
CA ASP A 53 12.67 1.28 -17.49
C ASP A 53 12.05 -0.12 -17.65
N ILE A 54 11.40 -0.63 -16.62
CA ILE A 54 10.75 -1.95 -16.65
C ILE A 54 9.24 -1.77 -16.72
N VAL A 55 8.64 -2.38 -17.74
CA VAL A 55 7.19 -2.44 -17.91
C VAL A 55 6.67 -3.71 -17.23
N LEU A 56 5.77 -3.57 -16.28
CA LEU A 56 5.17 -4.67 -15.52
C LEU A 56 3.64 -4.62 -15.64
N PRO A 57 2.95 -5.76 -15.51
CA PRO A 57 1.51 -5.76 -15.29
C PRO A 57 1.16 -4.91 -14.06
N TRP A 58 0.05 -4.16 -14.13
CA TRP A 58 -0.39 -3.28 -13.02
C TRP A 58 -0.38 -4.01 -11.67
N ILE A 59 -0.99 -5.21 -11.62
CA ILE A 59 -1.03 -6.00 -10.39
C ILE A 59 0.35 -6.38 -9.85
N ALA A 60 1.32 -6.63 -10.71
CA ALA A 60 2.69 -6.92 -10.29
C ALA A 60 3.39 -5.66 -9.75
N SER A 61 3.20 -4.52 -10.39
CA SER A 61 3.71 -3.22 -9.91
C SER A 61 3.13 -2.88 -8.54
N THR A 62 1.82 -3.05 -8.36
CA THR A 62 1.10 -2.85 -7.11
C THR A 62 1.60 -3.80 -6.01
N ALA A 63 1.80 -5.08 -6.33
CA ALA A 63 2.33 -6.07 -5.39
C ALA A 63 3.73 -5.73 -4.89
N ILE A 64 4.64 -5.34 -5.80
CA ILE A 64 6.01 -4.96 -5.45
C ILE A 64 6.01 -3.69 -4.60
N THR A 65 5.28 -2.67 -4.99
CA THR A 65 5.19 -1.40 -4.26
C THR A 65 4.59 -1.61 -2.87
N GLY A 66 3.51 -2.40 -2.78
CA GLY A 66 2.89 -2.78 -1.51
C GLY A 66 3.83 -3.61 -0.64
N GLY A 67 4.61 -4.51 -1.24
CA GLY A 67 5.65 -5.27 -0.54
C GLY A 67 6.74 -4.37 0.05
N LEU A 68 7.21 -3.37 -0.69
CA LEU A 68 8.22 -2.42 -0.20
C LEU A 68 7.69 -1.57 0.97
N TRP A 69 6.48 -1.01 0.85
CA TRP A 69 5.83 -0.33 1.97
C TRP A 69 5.61 -1.27 3.16
N GLY A 70 5.19 -2.51 2.89
CA GLY A 70 5.02 -3.53 3.90
C GLY A 70 6.33 -3.89 4.62
N ALA A 71 7.45 -3.96 3.90
CA ALA A 71 8.77 -4.17 4.49
C ALA A 71 9.16 -3.04 5.45
N LEU A 72 8.93 -1.80 5.04
CA LEU A 72 9.15 -0.62 5.89
C LEU A 72 8.26 -0.64 7.14
N PHE A 73 6.96 -0.94 6.98
CA PHE A 73 6.03 -1.04 8.09
C PHE A 73 6.37 -2.21 9.01
N GLY A 74 6.76 -3.36 8.46
CA GLY A 74 7.22 -4.52 9.23
C GLY A 74 8.45 -4.19 10.07
N PHE A 75 9.39 -3.42 9.54
CA PHE A 75 10.53 -2.90 10.29
C PHE A 75 10.06 -2.03 11.47
N ILE A 76 9.17 -1.07 11.24
CA ILE A 76 8.66 -0.16 12.28
C ILE A 76 7.81 -0.91 13.32
N LEU A 77 6.89 -1.78 12.87
CA LEU A 77 5.98 -2.53 13.73
C LEU A 77 6.69 -3.62 14.54
N GLY A 78 7.75 -4.20 14.01
CA GLY A 78 8.53 -5.23 14.67
C GLY A 78 9.23 -4.78 15.95
N TRP A 79 9.38 -3.47 16.16
CA TRP A 79 9.97 -2.86 17.36
C TRP A 79 8.92 -2.48 18.41
N LYS A 80 7.64 -2.61 18.12
CA LYS A 80 6.55 -2.16 18.99
C LYS A 80 5.83 -3.34 19.65
N PRO A 81 5.30 -3.17 20.87
CA PRO A 81 4.47 -4.19 21.50
C PRO A 81 3.23 -4.45 20.65
N GLN A 82 2.74 -5.68 20.69
CA GLN A 82 1.72 -6.24 19.79
C GLN A 82 0.29 -5.70 19.99
N GLY A 83 0.09 -4.65 20.76
CA GLY A 83 -1.23 -4.04 20.94
C GLY A 83 -1.60 -3.10 19.79
N MET A 84 -2.87 -3.11 19.37
CA MET A 84 -3.46 -2.17 18.41
C MET A 84 -2.77 -2.13 17.03
N MET A 85 -2.26 -3.27 16.56
CA MET A 85 -1.51 -3.39 15.31
C MET A 85 -2.27 -2.80 14.11
N THR A 86 -3.54 -3.12 13.97
CA THR A 86 -4.39 -2.65 12.85
C THR A 86 -4.51 -1.13 12.82
N ILE A 87 -4.71 -0.49 13.97
CA ILE A 87 -4.81 0.97 14.08
C ILE A 87 -3.48 1.63 13.73
N ARG A 88 -2.37 1.08 14.24
CA ARG A 88 -1.02 1.56 13.90
C ARG A 88 -0.74 1.40 12.41
N GLY A 89 -1.15 0.29 11.83
CA GLY A 89 -1.06 0.07 10.39
C GLY A 89 -1.89 1.06 9.59
N ALA A 90 -3.11 1.36 10.01
CA ALA A 90 -3.96 2.36 9.38
C ALA A 90 -3.31 3.76 9.41
N ILE A 91 -2.73 4.16 10.55
CA ILE A 91 -1.99 5.41 10.70
C ILE A 91 -0.75 5.43 9.78
N LEU A 92 0.03 4.35 9.77
CA LEU A 92 1.18 4.24 8.87
C LEU A 92 0.76 4.26 7.40
N GLY A 93 -0.36 3.64 7.05
CA GLY A 93 -0.95 3.68 5.72
C GLY A 93 -1.35 5.09 5.30
N LEU A 94 -1.96 5.84 6.21
CA LEU A 94 -2.35 7.23 5.98
C LEU A 94 -1.12 8.12 5.71
N PHE A 95 -0.11 8.07 6.58
CA PHE A 95 1.06 8.95 6.47
C PHE A 95 2.09 8.45 5.44
N GLY A 96 2.28 7.15 5.30
CA GLY A 96 3.21 6.56 4.34
C GLY A 96 2.68 6.64 2.90
N PRO A 97 2.07 5.57 2.38
CA PRO A 97 1.60 5.57 0.99
C PRO A 97 0.50 6.61 0.74
N GLY A 98 -0.29 6.99 1.73
CA GLY A 98 -1.32 8.01 1.60
C GLY A 98 -0.73 9.40 1.34
N LEU A 99 -0.13 10.02 2.34
CA LEU A 99 0.39 11.39 2.20
C LEU A 99 1.72 11.44 1.45
N VAL A 100 2.69 10.61 1.81
CA VAL A 100 3.99 10.58 1.10
C VAL A 100 3.80 10.09 -0.33
N GLY A 101 2.92 9.10 -0.56
CA GLY A 101 2.56 8.65 -1.89
C GLY A 101 1.94 9.77 -2.73
N ALA A 102 0.95 10.49 -2.19
CA ALA A 102 0.31 11.60 -2.88
C ALA A 102 1.25 12.77 -3.19
N MET A 103 2.19 13.06 -2.29
CA MET A 103 3.10 14.20 -2.45
C MET A 103 4.36 13.89 -3.28
N MET A 104 4.88 12.67 -3.20
CA MET A 104 6.15 12.31 -3.80
C MET A 104 6.02 11.23 -4.87
N THR A 105 5.39 10.10 -4.54
CA THR A 105 5.36 8.95 -5.45
C THR A 105 4.58 9.27 -6.73
N VAL A 106 3.41 9.89 -6.62
CA VAL A 106 2.59 10.23 -7.79
C VAL A 106 3.26 11.28 -8.69
N PRO A 107 3.76 12.43 -8.17
CA PRO A 107 4.42 13.42 -9.02
C PRO A 107 5.74 12.95 -9.62
N TYR A 108 6.59 12.31 -8.81
CA TYR A 108 7.96 11.99 -9.24
C TYR A 108 8.09 10.68 -10.02
N LEU A 109 7.29 9.66 -9.67
CA LEU A 109 7.37 8.35 -10.31
C LEU A 109 6.31 8.15 -11.40
N ALA A 110 5.08 8.59 -11.15
CA ALA A 110 4.00 8.47 -12.13
C ALA A 110 3.93 9.65 -13.10
N HIS A 111 4.74 10.72 -12.92
CA HIS A 111 4.70 11.96 -13.70
C HIS A 111 3.29 12.56 -13.82
N ARG A 112 2.47 12.40 -12.78
CA ARG A 112 1.12 12.96 -12.69
C ARG A 112 1.10 14.10 -11.68
N PRO A 113 0.21 15.09 -11.83
CA PRO A 113 0.04 16.15 -10.85
C PRO A 113 -0.34 15.57 -9.48
N SER A 114 0.17 16.19 -8.42
CA SER A 114 -0.12 15.73 -7.06
C SER A 114 -1.57 16.05 -6.69
N PRO A 115 -2.42 15.05 -6.36
CA PRO A 115 -3.81 15.31 -5.94
C PRO A 115 -3.89 16.21 -4.71
N LEU A 116 -2.89 16.14 -3.83
CA LEU A 116 -2.84 16.96 -2.62
C LEU A 116 -2.51 18.43 -2.93
N LEU A 117 -1.55 18.68 -3.82
CA LEU A 117 -1.10 20.04 -4.15
C LEU A 117 -2.10 20.77 -5.05
N GLU A 118 -2.78 20.03 -5.92
CA GLU A 118 -3.82 20.59 -6.81
C GLU A 118 -5.20 20.68 -6.16
N GLY A 119 -5.37 20.13 -4.95
CA GLY A 119 -6.66 20.13 -4.24
C GLY A 119 -7.73 19.27 -4.91
N ASN A 120 -7.34 18.29 -5.71
CA ASN A 120 -8.27 17.37 -6.37
C ASN A 120 -8.84 16.36 -5.37
N VAL A 121 -9.97 16.71 -4.75
CA VAL A 121 -10.64 15.87 -3.76
C VAL A 121 -11.12 14.54 -4.35
N SER A 122 -11.47 14.53 -5.64
CA SER A 122 -11.96 13.31 -6.31
C SER A 122 -10.93 12.20 -6.35
N ASP A 123 -9.66 12.53 -6.43
CA ASP A 123 -8.55 11.56 -6.43
C ASP A 123 -7.97 11.37 -5.03
N LEU A 124 -7.94 12.44 -4.23
CA LEU A 124 -7.34 12.41 -2.89
C LEU A 124 -8.10 11.50 -1.92
N VAL A 125 -9.43 11.57 -1.90
CA VAL A 125 -10.25 10.76 -0.98
C VAL A 125 -10.11 9.27 -1.23
N PRO A 126 -10.28 8.75 -2.46
CA PRO A 126 -10.03 7.35 -2.74
C PRO A 126 -8.60 6.91 -2.37
N MET A 127 -7.60 7.70 -2.74
CA MET A 127 -6.20 7.40 -2.47
C MET A 127 -5.90 7.27 -0.97
N LEU A 128 -6.42 8.17 -0.14
CA LEU A 128 -6.26 8.11 1.31
C LEU A 128 -6.99 6.89 1.91
N CYS A 129 -8.22 6.62 1.47
CA CYS A 129 -8.99 5.46 1.94
C CYS A 129 -8.31 4.14 1.57
N ILE A 130 -7.83 4.02 0.33
CA ILE A 130 -7.08 2.86 -0.15
C ILE A 130 -5.81 2.66 0.71
N SER A 131 -5.09 3.73 0.99
CA SER A 131 -3.84 3.68 1.76
C SER A 131 -4.06 3.31 3.23
N VAL A 132 -5.11 3.83 3.85
CA VAL A 132 -5.52 3.48 5.22
C VAL A 132 -5.93 2.00 5.28
N GLY A 133 -6.75 1.55 4.34
CA GLY A 133 -7.19 0.16 4.25
C GLY A 133 -6.02 -0.80 4.00
N PHE A 134 -5.12 -0.44 3.09
CA PHE A 134 -3.87 -1.18 2.86
C PHE A 134 -3.07 -1.32 4.16
N GLY A 135 -2.80 -0.22 4.85
CA GLY A 135 -2.01 -0.23 6.08
C GLY A 135 -2.66 -1.04 7.21
N ALA A 136 -3.99 -0.93 7.37
CA ALA A 136 -4.74 -1.69 8.36
C ALA A 136 -4.65 -3.21 8.11
N VAL A 137 -4.93 -3.66 6.88
CA VAL A 137 -4.90 -5.08 6.50
C VAL A 137 -3.47 -5.62 6.51
N MET A 138 -2.51 -4.84 6.01
CA MET A 138 -1.09 -5.20 6.07
C MET A 138 -0.64 -5.49 7.51
N ALA A 139 -0.95 -4.58 8.45
CA ALA A 139 -0.56 -4.75 9.85
C ALA A 139 -1.30 -5.92 10.53
N TRP A 140 -2.55 -6.15 10.17
CA TRP A 140 -3.31 -7.32 10.64
C TRP A 140 -2.68 -8.63 10.15
N VAL A 141 -2.39 -8.75 8.85
CA VAL A 141 -1.72 -9.92 8.26
C VAL A 141 -0.33 -10.11 8.88
N TYR A 142 0.44 -9.02 9.01
CA TYR A 142 1.75 -9.05 9.68
C TYR A 142 1.64 -9.58 11.11
N GLY A 143 0.63 -9.15 11.87
CA GLY A 143 0.34 -9.66 13.21
C GLY A 143 0.10 -11.16 13.19
N LEU A 144 -0.72 -11.68 12.29
CA LEU A 144 -0.97 -13.11 12.14
C LEU A 144 0.32 -13.89 11.81
N LEU A 145 1.09 -13.42 10.83
CA LEU A 145 2.33 -14.08 10.40
C LEU A 145 3.41 -14.05 11.50
N SER A 146 3.46 -12.98 12.30
CA SER A 146 4.44 -12.84 13.38
C SER A 146 4.14 -13.74 14.58
N HIS A 147 2.88 -14.12 14.77
CA HIS A 147 2.43 -15.05 15.82
C HIS A 147 2.55 -16.53 15.40
N CYS A 148 2.51 -16.82 14.10
CA CYS A 148 2.83 -18.15 13.60
C CYS A 148 4.29 -18.47 13.93
N ARG A 149 4.51 -19.14 15.05
CA ARG A 149 5.80 -19.82 15.33
C ARG A 149 5.89 -20.97 14.34
N LEU A 150 6.57 -20.74 13.23
CA LEU A 150 7.09 -21.87 12.46
C LEU A 150 8.07 -22.62 13.37
N PRO A 151 7.91 -23.94 13.50
CA PRO A 151 8.76 -24.77 14.36
C PRO A 151 10.21 -24.69 13.95
#